data_b3d99b003127567e32dadcbbdd2e226a
#
_entry.id   b3d99b003127567e32dadcbbdd2e226a
#
_cell.length_a   1.000
_cell.length_b   1.000
_cell.length_c   1.000
_cell.angle_alpha   90.00
_cell.angle_beta   90.00
_cell.angle_gamma   90.00
#
_symmetry.space_group_name_H-M   'P 1'
#
loop_
_entity.id
_entity.type
_entity.pdbx_description
1 polymer ?
#
loop_
_entity_poly.entity_id
_entity_poly.type
_entity_poly.pdbx_seq_one_letter_code
_entity_poly.pdbx_strand_id
1 'polypeptide(L)'
;MDDRYIKLDHIDTSVAAKNVAKLLEDNKTYFLNGSWGSGKTEFLAEVDKNTNKKLVTLDFWRLNDNRSTIEIVFSKLHPFIYIFLRTCLVLCVAISILMTNVVDLGLSKFFDFWVVSLGGIVALSVGVYQFFKIKSDGFYSYLLTFKYFSLARKVLVIDDFDRMSNKQQEESYKIFSLLNGKLPIVFVGDIEKVHLNDNNFLSKIIDRQIELPFVLHSSNIWQDYFELLSKKLNTSLSDDFWRRFSFENRNLRDRNHFNDYVN
;
A
#
# COMPACT_ATOMS: atom_id res chain seq x y z
N MET A 1 -35.80 -21.56 1.65
CA MET A 1 -34.51 -20.87 1.92
C MET A 1 -33.99 -21.52 3.18
N ASP A 2 -32.77 -22.00 3.13
CA ASP A 2 -32.17 -22.75 4.23
C ASP A 2 -31.80 -21.78 5.37
N ASP A 3 -32.66 -21.70 6.39
CA ASP A 3 -32.52 -20.82 7.56
C ASP A 3 -31.45 -21.31 8.56
N ARG A 4 -30.64 -22.29 8.12
CA ARG A 4 -29.66 -22.94 8.99
C ARG A 4 -28.38 -22.13 9.20
N TYR A 5 -28.10 -21.16 8.36
CA TYR A 5 -26.85 -20.40 8.41
C TYR A 5 -27.08 -18.96 8.88
N ILE A 6 -26.25 -18.47 9.81
CA ILE A 6 -26.21 -17.06 10.16
C ILE A 6 -25.45 -16.33 9.06
N LYS A 7 -26.15 -15.50 8.30
CA LYS A 7 -25.51 -14.59 7.34
C LYS A 7 -25.02 -13.36 8.09
N LEU A 8 -23.73 -13.07 7.95
CA LEU A 8 -23.14 -11.85 8.50
C LEU A 8 -23.37 -10.72 7.52
N ASP A 9 -24.07 -9.68 7.97
CA ASP A 9 -24.24 -8.46 7.18
C ASP A 9 -22.95 -7.65 7.18
N HIS A 10 -22.78 -6.88 6.10
CA HIS A 10 -21.70 -5.91 6.01
C HIS A 10 -21.93 -4.77 7.02
N ILE A 11 -20.90 -4.47 7.83
CA ILE A 11 -20.96 -3.37 8.78
C ILE A 11 -20.85 -2.05 8.02
N ASP A 12 -21.87 -1.20 8.11
CA ASP A 12 -21.87 0.10 7.42
C ASP A 12 -20.89 1.08 8.07
N THR A 13 -19.84 1.41 7.35
CA THR A 13 -18.82 2.40 7.72
C THR A 13 -18.83 3.62 6.81
N SER A 14 -19.84 3.76 5.95
CA SER A 14 -19.89 4.76 4.87
C SER A 14 -19.77 6.21 5.35
N VAL A 15 -20.39 6.56 6.48
CA VAL A 15 -20.31 7.91 7.05
C VAL A 15 -18.89 8.23 7.51
N ALA A 16 -18.24 7.30 8.22
CA ALA A 16 -16.87 7.47 8.67
C ALA A 16 -15.91 7.51 7.48
N ALA A 17 -16.10 6.66 6.48
CA ALA A 17 -15.31 6.63 5.27
C ALA A 17 -15.39 7.95 4.49
N LYS A 18 -16.57 8.57 4.37
CA LYS A 18 -16.74 9.90 3.77
C LYS A 18 -15.99 10.99 4.52
N ASN A 19 -15.98 10.92 5.85
CA ASN A 19 -15.25 11.90 6.66
C ASN A 19 -13.73 11.74 6.50
N VAL A 20 -13.24 10.50 6.47
CA VAL A 20 -11.81 10.23 6.21
C VAL A 20 -11.44 10.65 4.79
N ALA A 21 -12.27 10.37 3.78
CA ALA A 21 -12.05 10.81 2.41
C ALA A 21 -11.87 12.33 2.29
N LYS A 22 -12.66 13.12 3.06
CA LYS A 22 -12.47 14.58 3.13
C LYS A 22 -11.14 14.97 3.78
N LEU A 23 -10.69 14.26 4.82
CA LEU A 23 -9.39 14.53 5.43
C LEU A 23 -8.24 14.29 4.44
N LEU A 24 -8.37 13.30 3.55
CA LEU A 24 -7.37 12.96 2.54
C LEU A 24 -7.26 14.01 1.41
N GLU A 25 -8.11 15.03 1.36
CA GLU A 25 -7.90 16.18 0.45
C GLU A 25 -6.66 17.00 0.84
N ASP A 26 -6.34 17.08 2.12
CA ASP A 26 -5.12 17.71 2.62
C ASP A 26 -3.90 16.80 2.40
N ASN A 27 -2.78 17.37 1.97
CA ASN A 27 -1.51 16.65 1.80
C ASN A 27 -0.80 16.48 3.16
N LYS A 28 -1.46 15.81 4.10
CA LYS A 28 -0.96 15.52 5.45
C LYS A 28 -0.66 14.04 5.62
N THR A 29 -0.01 13.73 6.73
CA THR A 29 0.30 12.37 7.12
C THR A 29 -0.66 11.89 8.20
N TYR A 30 -1.25 10.75 7.94
CA TYR A 30 -2.25 10.12 8.79
C TYR A 30 -1.74 8.77 9.28
N PHE A 31 -2.20 8.35 10.45
CA PHE A 31 -2.05 6.99 10.93
C PHE A 31 -3.42 6.38 11.19
N LEU A 32 -3.80 5.37 10.42
CA LEU A 32 -5.01 4.60 10.66
C LEU A 32 -4.70 3.48 11.65
N ASN A 33 -5.16 3.68 12.89
CA ASN A 33 -4.94 2.76 13.99
C ASN A 33 -6.00 1.67 14.05
N GLY A 34 -5.57 0.45 14.32
CA GLY A 34 -6.46 -0.67 14.60
C GLY A 34 -5.69 -1.98 14.68
N SER A 35 -6.16 -2.87 15.53
CA SER A 35 -5.59 -4.20 15.72
C SER A 35 -5.69 -5.07 14.46
N TRP A 36 -4.97 -6.18 14.41
CA TRP A 36 -5.03 -7.09 13.28
C TRP A 36 -6.41 -7.76 13.17
N GLY A 37 -6.99 -7.80 11.98
CA GLY A 37 -8.33 -8.37 11.75
C GLY A 37 -9.49 -7.43 12.09
N SER A 38 -9.24 -6.18 12.46
CA SER A 38 -10.27 -5.18 12.82
C SER A 38 -10.99 -4.56 11.62
N GLY A 39 -10.69 -4.97 10.38
CA GLY A 39 -11.37 -4.46 9.18
C GLY A 39 -10.72 -3.23 8.53
N LYS A 40 -9.47 -2.88 8.86
CA LYS A 40 -8.75 -1.72 8.28
C LYS A 40 -8.78 -1.70 6.75
N THR A 41 -8.48 -2.82 6.12
CA THR A 41 -8.42 -2.94 4.66
C THR A 41 -9.79 -2.74 4.01
N GLU A 42 -10.85 -3.28 4.61
CA GLU A 42 -12.23 -3.08 4.15
C GLU A 42 -12.68 -1.65 4.32
N PHE A 43 -12.33 -1.04 5.46
CA PHE A 43 -12.59 0.38 5.71
C PHE A 43 -11.87 1.29 4.70
N LEU A 44 -10.60 1.00 4.38
CA LEU A 44 -9.86 1.75 3.35
C LEU A 44 -10.47 1.56 1.96
N ALA A 45 -10.98 0.36 1.63
CA ALA A 45 -11.69 0.14 0.37
C ALA A 45 -12.98 0.98 0.29
N GLU A 46 -13.66 1.20 1.43
CA GLU A 46 -14.82 2.09 1.49
C GLU A 46 -14.42 3.57 1.38
N VAL A 47 -13.29 3.96 1.96
CA VAL A 47 -12.70 5.31 1.78
C VAL A 47 -12.34 5.55 0.30
N ASP A 48 -11.74 4.56 -0.39
CA ASP A 48 -11.36 4.67 -1.81
C ASP A 48 -12.57 4.96 -2.71
N LYS A 49 -13.74 4.36 -2.40
CA LYS A 49 -14.99 4.64 -3.13
C LYS A 49 -15.53 6.07 -2.91
N ASN A 50 -15.18 6.70 -1.80
CA ASN A 50 -15.70 8.00 -1.39
C ASN A 50 -14.72 9.17 -1.63
N THR A 51 -13.51 8.91 -2.12
CA THR A 51 -12.52 9.94 -2.46
C THR A 51 -12.34 10.10 -3.96
N ASN A 52 -11.99 11.31 -4.40
CA ASN A 52 -11.60 11.58 -5.79
C ASN A 52 -10.12 11.26 -6.07
N LYS A 53 -9.36 10.87 -5.05
CA LYS A 53 -7.95 10.49 -5.16
C LYS A 53 -7.83 8.98 -5.20
N LYS A 54 -6.92 8.47 -5.99
CA LYS A 54 -6.63 7.03 -6.07
C LYS A 54 -5.76 6.60 -4.90
N LEU A 55 -6.21 5.66 -4.09
CA LEU A 55 -5.39 5.02 -3.07
C LEU A 55 -4.38 4.07 -3.72
N VAL A 56 -3.11 4.27 -3.41
CA VAL A 56 -1.99 3.45 -3.87
C VAL A 56 -1.38 2.75 -2.67
N THR A 57 -1.70 1.48 -2.50
CA THR A 57 -1.28 0.69 -1.33
C THR A 57 0.08 0.03 -1.56
N LEU A 58 0.95 0.19 -0.58
CA LEU A 58 2.24 -0.47 -0.44
C LEU A 58 2.18 -1.42 0.75
N ASP A 59 2.38 -2.68 0.49
CA ASP A 59 2.44 -3.75 1.47
C ASP A 59 3.88 -4.28 1.53
N PHE A 60 4.69 -3.66 2.39
CA PHE A 60 6.12 -3.97 2.45
C PHE A 60 6.43 -5.36 3.00
N TRP A 61 5.58 -5.90 3.85
CA TRP A 61 5.86 -7.20 4.44
C TRP A 61 5.67 -8.35 3.41
N ARG A 62 4.82 -8.13 2.39
CA ARG A 62 4.61 -9.09 1.28
C ARG A 62 5.55 -8.86 0.11
N LEU A 63 6.25 -7.73 0.09
CA LEU A 63 7.18 -7.43 -1.00
C LEU A 63 8.46 -8.27 -0.85
N ASN A 64 8.47 -9.41 -1.50
CA ASN A 64 9.68 -10.19 -1.74
C ASN A 64 10.28 -9.75 -3.10
N ASP A 65 10.70 -8.48 -3.18
CA ASP A 65 11.15 -7.82 -4.40
C ASP A 65 12.59 -7.34 -4.22
N ASN A 66 13.43 -7.62 -5.21
CA ASN A 66 14.83 -7.19 -5.24
C ASN A 66 15.01 -5.72 -5.67
N ARG A 67 13.90 -5.04 -6.02
CA ARG A 67 13.92 -3.62 -6.37
C ARG A 67 14.07 -2.77 -5.11
N SER A 68 14.60 -1.56 -5.29
CA SER A 68 14.62 -0.60 -4.20
C SER A 68 13.21 -0.14 -3.81
N THR A 69 13.03 0.20 -2.55
CA THR A 69 11.75 0.68 -2.03
C THR A 69 11.24 1.90 -2.80
N ILE A 70 12.14 2.83 -3.17
CA ILE A 70 11.80 4.03 -3.95
C ILE A 70 11.37 3.66 -5.37
N GLU A 71 12.01 2.69 -6.00
CA GLU A 71 11.60 2.17 -7.32
C GLU A 71 10.21 1.55 -7.26
N ILE A 72 9.91 0.77 -6.21
CA ILE A 72 8.59 0.16 -6.00
C ILE A 72 7.53 1.25 -5.85
N VAL A 73 7.78 2.26 -5.01
CA VAL A 73 6.89 3.40 -4.83
C VAL A 73 6.63 4.12 -6.15
N PHE A 74 7.70 4.41 -6.90
CA PHE A 74 7.56 5.05 -8.21
C PHE A 74 6.75 4.20 -9.18
N SER A 75 7.00 2.90 -9.24
CA SER A 75 6.27 1.97 -10.12
C SER A 75 4.77 1.89 -9.79
N LYS A 76 4.40 1.99 -8.51
CA LYS A 76 3.01 2.01 -8.05
C LYS A 76 2.34 3.36 -8.28
N LEU A 77 3.06 4.45 -8.01
CA LEU A 77 2.53 5.79 -8.24
C LEU A 77 2.43 6.14 -9.74
N HIS A 78 3.37 5.68 -10.56
CA HIS A 78 3.43 6.02 -12.00
C HIS A 78 3.62 4.77 -12.88
N PRO A 79 2.67 3.81 -12.92
CA PRO A 79 2.88 2.52 -13.59
C PRO A 79 3.15 2.67 -15.09
N PHE A 80 2.45 3.56 -15.79
CA PHE A 80 2.66 3.77 -17.22
C PHE A 80 4.04 4.33 -17.53
N ILE A 81 4.51 5.31 -16.75
CA ILE A 81 5.83 5.91 -16.93
C ILE A 81 6.92 4.89 -16.62
N TYR A 82 6.73 4.10 -15.56
CA TYR A 82 7.67 3.05 -15.19
C TYR A 82 7.81 1.99 -16.29
N ILE A 83 6.69 1.50 -16.85
CA ILE A 83 6.69 0.54 -17.96
C ILE A 83 7.36 1.17 -19.18
N PHE A 84 7.02 2.42 -19.52
CA PHE A 84 7.63 3.13 -20.65
C PHE A 84 9.14 3.22 -20.51
N LEU A 85 9.66 3.66 -19.34
CA LEU A 85 11.09 3.75 -19.08
C LEU A 85 11.78 2.37 -19.19
N ARG A 86 11.16 1.31 -18.65
CA ARG A 86 11.66 -0.05 -18.76
C ARG A 86 11.69 -0.54 -20.21
N THR A 87 10.64 -0.27 -20.96
CA THR A 87 10.57 -0.65 -22.40
C THR A 87 11.61 0.10 -23.21
N CYS A 88 11.78 1.41 -23.00
CA CYS A 88 12.84 2.19 -23.66
C CYS A 88 14.22 1.62 -23.35
N LEU A 89 14.48 1.24 -22.09
CA LEU A 89 15.77 0.65 -21.71
C LEU A 89 16.01 -0.68 -22.44
N VAL A 90 15.01 -1.57 -22.49
CA VAL A 90 15.11 -2.84 -23.22
C VAL A 90 15.34 -2.61 -24.73
N LEU A 91 14.62 -1.65 -25.34
CA LEU A 91 14.81 -1.28 -26.74
C LEU A 91 16.22 -0.71 -27.00
N CYS A 92 16.70 0.14 -26.11
CA CYS A 92 18.08 0.67 -26.22
C CYS A 92 19.10 -0.46 -26.20
N VAL A 93 18.95 -1.44 -25.29
CA VAL A 93 19.86 -2.61 -25.23
C VAL A 93 19.74 -3.44 -26.49
N ALA A 94 18.52 -3.73 -26.96
CA ALA A 94 18.29 -4.51 -28.17
C ALA A 94 18.91 -3.84 -29.41
N ILE A 95 18.68 -2.52 -29.61
CA ILE A 95 19.28 -1.75 -30.69
C ILE A 95 20.79 -1.79 -30.59
N SER A 96 21.31 -1.71 -29.39
CA SER A 96 22.74 -1.75 -29.10
C SER A 96 23.38 -3.04 -29.60
N ILE A 97 22.77 -4.18 -29.27
CA ILE A 97 23.24 -5.50 -29.69
C ILE A 97 23.18 -5.61 -31.22
N LEU A 98 22.11 -5.11 -31.82
CA LEU A 98 21.92 -5.14 -33.29
C LEU A 98 22.92 -4.24 -34.05
N MET A 99 23.41 -3.18 -33.40
CA MET A 99 24.40 -2.27 -33.97
C MET A 99 25.85 -2.72 -33.75
N THR A 100 26.08 -3.78 -32.97
CA THR A 100 27.43 -4.36 -32.85
C THR A 100 27.74 -5.24 -34.06
N ASN A 101 28.98 -5.23 -34.54
CA ASN A 101 29.46 -6.09 -35.65
C ASN A 101 29.41 -7.58 -35.34
N VAL A 102 29.00 -7.96 -34.11
CA VAL A 102 28.85 -9.37 -33.68
C VAL A 102 27.64 -10.03 -34.34
N VAL A 103 26.61 -9.23 -34.66
CA VAL A 103 25.41 -9.72 -35.39
C VAL A 103 25.37 -8.97 -36.72
N ASP A 104 25.98 -9.52 -37.75
CA ASP A 104 25.97 -8.94 -39.09
C ASP A 104 24.61 -9.19 -39.75
N LEU A 105 23.63 -8.35 -39.39
CA LEU A 105 22.30 -8.30 -40.02
C LEU A 105 22.27 -7.40 -41.27
N GLY A 106 23.44 -6.96 -41.73
CA GLY A 106 23.56 -6.09 -42.92
C GLY A 106 22.99 -4.69 -42.69
N LEU A 107 22.70 -4.30 -41.46
CA LEU A 107 22.14 -2.97 -41.13
C LEU A 107 23.11 -1.82 -41.43
N SER A 108 24.40 -2.11 -41.43
CA SER A 108 25.45 -1.15 -41.85
C SER A 108 25.29 -0.64 -43.30
N LYS A 109 24.55 -1.37 -44.16
CA LYS A 109 24.23 -0.95 -45.53
C LYS A 109 23.07 0.05 -45.60
N PHE A 110 22.26 0.15 -44.55
CA PHE A 110 21.06 0.98 -44.50
C PHE A 110 21.24 2.26 -43.67
N PHE A 111 22.22 2.31 -42.78
CA PHE A 111 22.43 3.43 -41.87
C PHE A 111 23.80 4.07 -42.10
N ASP A 112 23.82 5.42 -42.10
CA ASP A 112 25.04 6.20 -42.18
C ASP A 112 25.95 5.95 -40.98
N PHE A 113 27.25 6.10 -41.16
CA PHE A 113 28.29 5.96 -40.13
C PHE A 113 27.96 6.68 -38.82
N TRP A 114 27.34 7.86 -38.86
CA TRP A 114 26.94 8.63 -37.71
C TRP A 114 25.85 7.92 -36.87
N VAL A 115 24.91 7.26 -37.54
CA VAL A 115 23.83 6.53 -36.84
C VAL A 115 24.37 5.32 -36.14
N VAL A 116 25.28 4.59 -36.76
CA VAL A 116 25.94 3.41 -36.17
C VAL A 116 26.80 3.83 -34.96
N SER A 117 27.55 4.96 -35.08
CA SER A 117 28.36 5.48 -33.99
C SER A 117 27.55 5.97 -32.82
N LEU A 118 26.43 6.67 -33.05
CA LEU A 118 25.47 7.09 -32.01
C LEU A 118 24.84 5.89 -31.31
N GLY A 119 24.42 4.88 -32.07
CA GLY A 119 23.90 3.63 -31.54
C GLY A 119 24.89 2.92 -30.61
N GLY A 120 26.19 2.88 -31.03
CA GLY A 120 27.28 2.33 -30.21
C GLY A 120 27.50 3.09 -28.89
N ILE A 121 27.45 4.44 -28.93
CA ILE A 121 27.60 5.28 -27.73
C ILE A 121 26.42 5.06 -26.76
N VAL A 122 25.20 5.02 -27.28
CA VAL A 122 24.00 4.71 -26.46
C VAL A 122 24.12 3.32 -25.85
N ALA A 123 24.59 2.33 -26.62
CA ALA A 123 24.87 0.99 -26.15
C ALA A 123 25.79 0.95 -24.96
N LEU A 124 26.93 1.59 -25.16
CA LEU A 124 27.98 1.64 -24.14
C LEU A 124 27.46 2.33 -22.87
N SER A 125 26.71 3.42 -23.02
CA SER A 125 26.12 4.15 -21.91
C SER A 125 25.13 3.32 -21.13
N VAL A 126 24.26 2.55 -21.81
CA VAL A 126 23.28 1.66 -21.16
C VAL A 126 23.99 0.47 -20.51
N GLY A 127 25.02 -0.10 -21.15
CA GLY A 127 25.83 -1.17 -20.58
C GLY A 127 26.58 -0.73 -19.32
N VAL A 128 27.19 0.44 -19.35
CA VAL A 128 27.86 1.05 -18.21
C VAL A 128 26.86 1.35 -17.10
N TYR A 129 25.67 1.88 -17.41
CA TYR A 129 24.60 2.11 -16.44
C TYR A 129 24.17 0.82 -15.74
N GLN A 130 24.00 -0.27 -16.48
CA GLN A 130 23.64 -1.58 -15.92
C GLN A 130 24.79 -2.18 -15.10
N PHE A 131 26.02 -2.08 -15.59
CA PHE A 131 27.18 -2.68 -14.92
C PHE A 131 27.51 -2.01 -13.59
N PHE A 132 27.44 -0.67 -13.52
CA PHE A 132 27.72 0.03 -12.27
C PHE A 132 26.55 0.09 -11.31
N LYS A 133 25.35 -0.47 -11.67
CA LYS A 133 24.17 -0.39 -10.80
C LYS A 133 24.06 1.00 -10.17
N ILE A 134 24.12 2.04 -11.00
CA ILE A 134 23.89 3.41 -10.50
C ILE A 134 22.65 3.31 -9.64
N LYS A 135 22.77 3.66 -8.35
CA LYS A 135 21.73 3.46 -7.34
C LYS A 135 20.42 3.96 -7.93
N SER A 136 19.54 3.05 -8.27
CA SER A 136 18.23 3.36 -8.86
C SER A 136 17.43 4.35 -8.00
N ASP A 137 17.73 4.40 -6.70
CA ASP A 137 17.14 5.30 -5.72
C ASP A 137 17.28 6.78 -6.08
N GLY A 138 18.46 7.22 -6.48
CA GLY A 138 18.69 8.63 -6.86
C GLY A 138 17.86 9.03 -8.08
N PHE A 139 17.79 8.15 -9.08
CA PHE A 139 17.03 8.39 -10.30
C PHE A 139 15.51 8.44 -10.02
N TYR A 140 14.96 7.42 -9.33
CA TYR A 140 13.54 7.39 -9.02
C TYR A 140 13.13 8.46 -8.01
N SER A 141 14.00 8.82 -7.05
CA SER A 141 13.79 9.96 -6.15
C SER A 141 13.65 11.25 -6.94
N TYR A 142 14.55 11.50 -7.91
CA TYR A 142 14.45 12.66 -8.78
C TYR A 142 13.14 12.68 -9.55
N LEU A 143 12.73 11.54 -10.15
CA LEU A 143 11.47 11.44 -10.89
C LEU A 143 10.25 11.69 -9.99
N LEU A 144 10.23 11.17 -8.76
CA LEU A 144 9.15 11.41 -7.79
C LEU A 144 9.05 12.87 -7.35
N THR A 145 10.16 13.60 -7.41
CA THR A 145 10.17 15.04 -7.09
C THR A 145 9.93 15.93 -8.29
N PHE A 146 9.95 15.35 -9.49
CA PHE A 146 9.86 16.11 -10.73
C PHE A 146 8.46 16.71 -10.92
N LYS A 147 8.40 18.01 -11.15
CA LYS A 147 7.18 18.82 -11.16
C LYS A 147 6.11 18.36 -12.14
N TYR A 148 6.49 17.72 -13.24
CA TYR A 148 5.55 17.27 -14.28
C TYR A 148 4.83 15.94 -13.94
N PHE A 149 5.32 15.20 -12.96
CA PHE A 149 4.65 13.97 -12.52
C PHE A 149 3.68 14.27 -11.38
N SER A 150 2.44 14.58 -11.76
CA SER A 150 1.41 14.96 -10.79
C SER A 150 1.11 13.84 -9.80
N LEU A 151 1.21 14.16 -8.51
CA LEU A 151 0.82 13.32 -7.38
C LEU A 151 -0.53 13.77 -6.78
N ALA A 152 -1.09 14.88 -7.25
CA ALA A 152 -2.23 15.56 -6.64
C ALA A 152 -3.51 14.70 -6.48
N ARG A 153 -3.69 13.70 -7.34
CA ARG A 153 -4.84 12.79 -7.31
C ARG A 153 -4.51 11.42 -6.73
N LYS A 154 -3.51 11.34 -5.87
CA LYS A 154 -3.07 10.07 -5.27
C LYS A 154 -2.95 10.19 -3.77
N VAL A 155 -3.20 9.09 -3.10
CA VAL A 155 -2.95 8.88 -1.67
C VAL A 155 -2.00 7.69 -1.55
N LEU A 156 -0.92 7.84 -0.82
CA LEU A 156 -0.02 6.73 -0.54
C LEU A 156 -0.45 6.04 0.74
N VAL A 157 -0.78 4.77 0.66
CA VAL A 157 -1.12 3.94 1.82
C VAL A 157 0.01 2.97 2.09
N ILE A 158 0.58 3.00 3.28
CA ILE A 158 1.62 2.07 3.75
C ILE A 158 0.94 1.13 4.74
N ASP A 159 0.59 -0.06 4.23
CA ASP A 159 -0.19 -1.06 4.97
C ASP A 159 0.69 -1.97 5.84
N ASP A 160 0.08 -2.53 6.88
CA ASP A 160 0.72 -3.46 7.85
C ASP A 160 2.05 -2.92 8.41
N PHE A 161 2.10 -1.62 8.74
CA PHE A 161 3.31 -0.93 9.23
C PHE A 161 3.86 -1.54 10.53
N ASP A 162 2.98 -2.04 11.39
CA ASP A 162 3.30 -2.73 12.64
C ASP A 162 4.00 -4.08 12.45
N ARG A 163 4.02 -4.62 11.24
CA ARG A 163 4.69 -5.90 10.89
C ARG A 163 6.02 -5.72 10.19
N MET A 164 6.37 -4.50 9.88
CA MET A 164 7.62 -4.21 9.21
C MET A 164 8.81 -4.43 10.13
N SER A 165 9.89 -4.98 9.58
CA SER A 165 11.18 -4.97 10.24
C SER A 165 11.69 -3.54 10.41
N ASN A 166 12.59 -3.29 11.36
CA ASN A 166 13.18 -1.97 11.60
C ASN A 166 13.76 -1.37 10.29
N LYS A 167 14.41 -2.18 9.47
CA LYS A 167 14.94 -1.73 8.18
C LYS A 167 13.84 -1.26 7.22
N GLN A 168 12.72 -1.98 7.13
CA GLN A 168 11.59 -1.60 6.30
C GLN A 168 10.90 -0.33 6.81
N GLN A 169 10.83 -0.16 8.13
CA GLN A 169 10.33 1.07 8.75
C GLN A 169 11.22 2.27 8.40
N GLU A 170 12.55 2.13 8.50
CA GLU A 170 13.50 3.17 8.08
C GLU A 170 13.35 3.54 6.60
N GLU A 171 13.14 2.56 5.74
CA GLU A 171 12.87 2.81 4.31
C GLU A 171 11.54 3.52 4.09
N SER A 172 10.51 3.21 4.87
CA SER A 172 9.23 3.93 4.84
C SER A 172 9.40 5.39 5.26
N TYR A 173 10.29 5.67 6.20
CA TYR A 173 10.62 7.05 6.59
C TYR A 173 11.37 7.82 5.49
N LYS A 174 12.22 7.16 4.70
CA LYS A 174 12.84 7.78 3.53
C LYS A 174 11.78 8.18 2.49
N ILE A 175 10.79 7.31 2.27
CA ILE A 175 9.66 7.63 1.37
C ILE A 175 8.87 8.81 1.92
N PHE A 176 8.55 8.80 3.22
CA PHE A 176 7.87 9.91 3.87
C PHE A 176 8.63 11.22 3.65
N SER A 177 9.92 11.28 3.94
CA SER A 177 10.72 12.51 3.80
C SER A 177 10.75 13.03 2.34
N LEU A 178 10.65 12.14 1.35
CA LEU A 178 10.64 12.48 -0.07
C LEU A 178 9.28 13.02 -0.54
N LEU A 179 8.17 12.50 0.01
CA LEU A 179 6.81 12.72 -0.47
C LEU A 179 5.96 13.60 0.46
N ASN A 180 6.42 13.89 1.66
CA ASN A 180 5.72 14.74 2.62
C ASN A 180 5.31 16.08 2.00
N GLY A 181 4.05 16.48 2.22
CA GLY A 181 3.47 17.69 1.66
C GLY A 181 3.12 17.65 0.16
N LYS A 182 3.50 16.58 -0.58
CA LYS A 182 3.19 16.43 -2.02
C LYS A 182 1.91 15.63 -2.28
N LEU A 183 1.60 14.69 -1.41
CA LEU A 183 0.38 13.89 -1.42
C LEU A 183 0.07 13.45 0.01
N PRO A 184 -1.19 13.06 0.31
CA PRO A 184 -1.54 12.46 1.59
C PRO A 184 -0.83 11.11 1.74
N ILE A 185 -0.29 10.85 2.95
CA ILE A 185 0.33 9.57 3.31
C ILE A 185 -0.47 8.97 4.46
N VAL A 186 -0.88 7.72 4.34
CA VAL A 186 -1.61 6.99 5.39
C VAL A 186 -0.79 5.79 5.80
N PHE A 187 -0.26 5.81 7.02
CA PHE A 187 0.29 4.63 7.66
C PHE A 187 -0.85 3.83 8.29
N VAL A 188 -0.82 2.52 8.14
CA VAL A 188 -1.88 1.62 8.62
C VAL A 188 -1.25 0.54 9.48
N GLY A 189 -1.75 0.37 10.70
CA GLY A 189 -1.22 -0.63 11.62
C GLY A 189 -1.80 -0.51 13.01
N ASP A 190 -1.22 -1.26 13.93
CA ASP A 190 -1.50 -1.22 15.36
C ASP A 190 -0.38 -0.38 16.02
N ILE A 191 -0.73 0.83 16.47
CA ILE A 191 0.26 1.78 16.99
C ILE A 191 0.98 1.24 18.25
N GLU A 192 0.30 0.40 19.04
CA GLU A 192 0.88 -0.20 20.25
C GLU A 192 1.99 -1.23 19.91
N LYS A 193 1.91 -1.82 18.71
CA LYS A 193 2.88 -2.83 18.24
C LYS A 193 4.03 -2.24 17.44
N VAL A 194 3.96 -0.98 17.08
CA VAL A 194 5.05 -0.33 16.36
C VAL A 194 6.24 -0.13 17.31
N HIS A 195 7.17 -1.06 17.28
CA HIS A 195 8.42 -1.00 18.05
C HIS A 195 9.38 -0.03 17.38
N LEU A 196 9.39 1.19 17.89
CA LEU A 196 10.37 2.18 17.50
C LEU A 196 11.49 2.18 18.54
N ASN A 197 12.73 2.07 18.08
CA ASN A 197 13.90 2.35 18.91
C ASN A 197 13.91 3.81 19.41
N ASP A 198 13.02 4.64 18.86
CA ASP A 198 12.85 6.04 19.21
C ASP A 198 11.35 6.38 19.20
N ASN A 199 10.73 6.27 20.38
CA ASN A 199 9.28 6.48 20.60
C ASN A 199 8.75 7.84 20.11
N ASN A 200 9.64 8.78 19.77
CA ASN A 200 9.27 10.12 19.33
C ASN A 200 9.24 10.31 17.81
N PHE A 201 9.66 9.33 17.01
CA PHE A 201 9.75 9.56 15.57
C PHE A 201 8.35 9.60 14.90
N LEU A 202 7.48 8.64 15.22
CA LEU A 202 6.11 8.63 14.69
C LEU A 202 5.33 9.88 15.06
N SER A 203 5.45 10.36 16.29
CA SER A 203 4.78 11.59 16.74
C SER A 203 5.24 12.84 15.98
N LYS A 204 6.44 12.81 15.37
CA LYS A 204 6.96 13.92 14.56
C LYS A 204 6.48 13.89 13.12
N ILE A 205 6.08 12.74 12.60
CA ILE A 205 5.70 12.58 11.20
C ILE A 205 4.20 12.44 10.99
N ILE A 206 3.46 12.01 12.00
CA ILE A 206 2.01 11.84 11.93
C ILE A 206 1.35 13.16 12.32
N ASP A 207 0.63 13.77 11.38
CA ASP A 207 -0.17 14.98 11.64
C ASP A 207 -1.46 14.64 12.38
N ARG A 208 -2.08 13.48 12.06
CA ARG A 208 -3.34 13.05 12.69
C ARG A 208 -3.43 11.53 12.77
N GLN A 209 -3.88 11.05 13.92
CA GLN A 209 -4.30 9.67 14.12
C GLN A 209 -5.79 9.53 13.82
N ILE A 210 -6.15 8.47 13.11
CA ILE A 210 -7.51 8.09 12.76
C ILE A 210 -7.77 6.74 13.40
N GLU A 211 -8.77 6.68 14.27
CA GLU A 211 -9.26 5.42 14.82
C GLU A 211 -10.30 4.81 13.90
N LEU A 212 -10.39 3.49 13.91
CA LEU A 212 -11.47 2.80 13.21
C LEU A 212 -12.84 3.21 13.76
N PRO A 213 -13.88 3.22 12.91
CA PRO A 213 -15.23 3.55 13.35
C PRO A 213 -15.67 2.69 14.54
N PHE A 214 -16.42 3.29 15.47
CA PHE A 214 -16.89 2.64 16.68
C PHE A 214 -17.67 1.34 16.40
N VAL A 215 -18.39 1.27 15.29
CA VAL A 215 -19.12 0.07 14.84
C VAL A 215 -18.20 -1.14 14.60
N LEU A 216 -16.90 -0.92 14.36
CA LEU A 216 -15.89 -1.98 14.21
C LEU A 216 -15.18 -2.32 15.52
N HIS A 217 -15.58 -1.75 16.65
CA HIS A 217 -15.04 -2.13 17.95
C HIS A 217 -15.60 -3.49 18.40
N SER A 218 -14.77 -4.26 19.07
CA SER A 218 -15.10 -5.64 19.48
C SER A 218 -16.45 -5.74 20.20
N SER A 219 -16.73 -4.81 21.13
CA SER A 219 -17.99 -4.78 21.88
C SER A 219 -19.22 -4.75 20.97
N ASN A 220 -19.22 -3.88 19.96
CA ASN A 220 -20.38 -3.75 19.05
C ASN A 220 -20.50 -4.93 18.11
N ILE A 221 -19.36 -5.36 17.51
CA ILE A 221 -19.32 -6.51 16.60
C ILE A 221 -19.90 -7.76 17.28
N TRP A 222 -19.54 -7.99 18.54
CA TRP A 222 -20.00 -9.18 19.27
C TRP A 222 -21.41 -9.03 19.83
N GLN A 223 -21.82 -7.82 20.21
CA GLN A 223 -23.20 -7.57 20.63
C GLN A 223 -24.19 -7.90 19.50
N ASP A 224 -24.00 -7.34 18.33
CA ASP A 224 -24.83 -7.58 17.15
C ASP A 224 -24.87 -9.07 16.79
N TYR A 225 -23.69 -9.72 16.84
CA TYR A 225 -23.59 -11.14 16.53
C TYR A 225 -24.34 -12.03 17.53
N PHE A 226 -24.24 -11.73 18.81
CA PHE A 226 -24.93 -12.49 19.85
C PHE A 226 -26.45 -12.30 19.84
N GLU A 227 -26.91 -11.14 19.41
CA GLU A 227 -28.35 -10.95 19.17
C GLU A 227 -28.84 -11.85 18.02
N LEU A 228 -28.09 -11.97 16.94
CA LEU A 228 -28.39 -12.88 15.84
C LEU A 228 -28.35 -14.35 16.29
N LEU A 229 -27.33 -14.72 17.07
CA LEU A 229 -27.16 -16.07 17.59
C LEU A 229 -28.29 -16.45 18.54
N SER A 230 -28.69 -15.56 19.46
CA SER A 230 -29.79 -15.77 20.40
C SER A 230 -31.12 -15.98 19.68
N LYS A 231 -31.40 -15.20 18.64
CA LYS A 231 -32.58 -15.37 17.78
C LYS A 231 -32.56 -16.72 17.08
N LYS A 232 -31.42 -17.15 16.53
CA LYS A 232 -31.29 -18.42 15.82
C LYS A 232 -31.49 -19.63 16.74
N LEU A 233 -30.87 -19.58 17.93
CA LEU A 233 -30.94 -20.69 18.91
C LEU A 233 -32.23 -20.66 19.75
N ASN A 234 -33.03 -19.60 19.58
CA ASN A 234 -34.25 -19.36 20.39
C ASN A 234 -33.96 -19.46 21.89
N THR A 235 -32.84 -18.94 22.34
CA THR A 235 -32.39 -18.98 23.73
C THR A 235 -31.65 -17.69 24.11
N SER A 236 -31.69 -17.34 25.39
CA SER A 236 -30.87 -16.23 25.90
C SER A 236 -29.47 -16.74 26.23
N LEU A 237 -28.47 -16.09 25.69
CA LEU A 237 -27.07 -16.34 26.06
C LEU A 237 -26.80 -15.76 27.46
N SER A 238 -26.00 -16.45 28.27
CA SER A 238 -25.68 -15.97 29.62
C SER A 238 -24.77 -14.73 29.57
N ASP A 239 -24.93 -13.85 30.56
CA ASP A 239 -24.09 -12.65 30.70
C ASP A 239 -22.59 -12.99 30.83
N ASP A 240 -22.27 -14.14 31.45
CA ASP A 240 -20.88 -14.60 31.56
C ASP A 240 -20.27 -14.96 30.19
N PHE A 241 -21.10 -15.56 29.31
CA PHE A 241 -20.66 -15.85 27.94
C PHE A 241 -20.41 -14.56 27.17
N TRP A 242 -21.35 -13.61 27.26
CA TRP A 242 -21.17 -12.28 26.62
C TRP A 242 -19.95 -11.54 27.14
N ARG A 243 -19.72 -11.52 28.45
CA ARG A 243 -18.56 -10.87 29.07
C ARG A 243 -17.25 -11.46 28.56
N ARG A 244 -17.11 -12.77 28.45
CA ARG A 244 -15.87 -13.40 27.95
C ARG A 244 -15.53 -12.97 26.55
N PHE A 245 -16.51 -12.80 25.68
CA PHE A 245 -16.27 -12.37 24.31
C PHE A 245 -16.04 -10.85 24.15
N SER A 246 -16.72 -10.03 24.94
CA SER A 246 -16.60 -8.58 24.85
C SER A 246 -15.34 -8.02 25.53
N PHE A 247 -14.81 -8.72 26.56
CA PHE A 247 -13.58 -8.30 27.25
C PHE A 247 -12.28 -8.81 26.62
N GLU A 248 -12.35 -9.89 25.85
CA GLU A 248 -11.22 -10.33 25.06
C GLU A 248 -11.13 -9.45 23.79
N ASN A 249 -9.90 -9.06 23.39
CA ASN A 249 -9.64 -8.28 22.17
C ASN A 249 -9.95 -9.08 20.89
N ARG A 250 -11.19 -9.57 20.77
CA ARG A 250 -11.67 -10.35 19.64
C ARG A 250 -12.22 -9.42 18.58
N ASN A 251 -11.70 -9.55 17.39
CA ASN A 251 -11.97 -8.65 16.27
C ASN A 251 -12.96 -9.25 15.24
N LEU A 252 -13.15 -8.54 14.14
CA LEU A 252 -14.05 -8.94 13.05
C LEU A 252 -13.69 -10.30 12.45
N ARG A 253 -12.40 -10.62 12.34
CA ARG A 253 -11.93 -11.93 11.84
C ARG A 253 -12.32 -13.05 12.78
N ASP A 254 -12.18 -12.84 14.09
CA ASP A 254 -12.52 -13.83 15.09
C ASP A 254 -14.03 -14.10 15.07
N ARG A 255 -14.86 -13.07 14.87
CA ARG A 255 -16.30 -13.22 14.67
C ARG A 255 -16.61 -14.10 13.45
N ASN A 256 -15.94 -13.84 12.32
CA ASN A 256 -16.17 -14.61 11.10
C ASN A 256 -15.78 -16.09 11.31
N HIS A 257 -14.61 -16.35 11.89
CA HIS A 257 -14.20 -17.71 12.22
C HIS A 257 -15.18 -18.40 13.20
N PHE A 258 -15.62 -17.69 14.22
CA PHE A 258 -16.60 -18.26 15.15
C PHE A 258 -17.93 -18.58 14.46
N ASN A 259 -18.38 -17.71 13.56
CA ASN A 259 -19.59 -17.96 12.77
C ASN A 259 -19.46 -19.20 11.87
N ASP A 260 -18.26 -19.44 11.29
CA ASP A 260 -17.99 -20.63 10.50
C ASP A 260 -18.08 -21.92 11.32
N TYR A 261 -17.78 -21.88 12.63
CA TYR A 261 -17.95 -23.00 13.54
C TYR A 261 -19.41 -23.23 14.00
N VAL A 262 -20.20 -22.16 14.05
CA VAL A 262 -21.61 -22.23 14.50
C VAL A 262 -22.54 -22.66 13.35
N ASN A 263 -22.18 -22.45 12.13
CA ASN A 263 -22.94 -22.81 10.93
C ASN A 263 -22.61 -24.21 10.45
#